data_4725b9d41abf8c9a7db9c5f2bd9b4134
#
_entry.id   4725b9d41abf8c9a7db9c5f2bd9b4134
#
_cell.length_a   1.000
_cell.length_b   1.000
_cell.length_c   1.000
_cell.angle_alpha   90.00
_cell.angle_beta   90.00
_cell.angle_gamma   90.00
#
_symmetry.space_group_name_H-M   'P 1'
#
loop_
_entity.id
_entity.type
_entity.pdbx_description
1 polymer ?
#
loop_
_entity_poly.entity_id
_entity_poly.type
_entity_poly.pdbx_seq_one_letter_code
_entity_poly.pdbx_strand_id
1 'polypeptide(L)'
;MKDIGGLMKAMQQMQTKVADAHKNMERLEGEGQSGAGLVKIVLGGDGKLRGISIDPSLMVEGEGEILEDLIKAAFEDARKKVEEARAGMEKDLMGGLPLPPGFKLPF
;
A
#
# COMPACT_ATOMS: atom_id res chain seq x y z
N MET A 1 27.77 1.07 -31.77
CA MET A 1 28.26 1.06 -30.39
C MET A 1 28.24 2.41 -29.73
N LYS A 2 27.69 3.36 -30.41
CA LYS A 2 27.55 4.71 -29.85
C LYS A 2 26.51 4.74 -28.72
N ASP A 3 25.73 3.68 -28.57
CA ASP A 3 24.54 3.69 -27.65
C ASP A 3 24.78 3.03 -26.30
N ILE A 4 26.02 2.52 -26.06
CA ILE A 4 26.31 1.88 -24.76
C ILE A 4 26.13 2.86 -23.60
N GLY A 5 26.63 4.09 -23.76
CA GLY A 5 26.44 5.12 -22.73
C GLY A 5 24.99 5.51 -22.54
N GLY A 6 24.21 5.59 -23.63
CA GLY A 6 22.78 5.84 -23.58
C GLY A 6 22.01 4.72 -22.94
N LEU A 7 22.38 3.48 -23.24
CA LEU A 7 21.74 2.30 -22.63
C LEU A 7 22.00 2.24 -21.14
N MET A 8 23.25 2.48 -20.71
CA MET A 8 23.60 2.50 -19.30
C MET A 8 22.85 3.61 -18.54
N LYS A 9 22.73 4.77 -19.17
CA LYS A 9 21.97 5.88 -18.61
C LYS A 9 20.49 5.52 -18.46
N ALA A 10 19.91 4.86 -19.47
CA ALA A 10 18.52 4.41 -19.42
C ALA A 10 18.32 3.38 -18.31
N MET A 11 19.25 2.46 -18.12
CA MET A 11 19.20 1.47 -17.05
C MET A 11 19.28 2.14 -15.67
N GLN A 12 20.16 3.12 -15.52
CA GLN A 12 20.24 3.86 -14.26
C GLN A 12 18.97 4.63 -13.97
N GLN A 13 18.35 5.24 -14.97
CA GLN A 13 17.09 5.94 -14.81
C GLN A 13 15.98 4.98 -14.41
N MET A 14 15.96 3.78 -15.00
CA MET A 14 14.97 2.75 -14.63
C MET A 14 15.16 2.29 -13.18
N GLN A 15 16.42 2.04 -12.77
CA GLN A 15 16.72 1.68 -11.39
C GLN A 15 16.28 2.75 -10.41
N THR A 16 16.49 4.03 -10.75
CA THR A 16 16.05 5.15 -9.92
C THR A 16 14.53 5.17 -9.80
N LYS A 17 13.81 4.97 -10.92
CA LYS A 17 12.35 4.93 -10.90
C LYS A 17 11.81 3.79 -10.05
N VAL A 18 12.42 2.62 -10.14
CA VAL A 18 12.04 1.47 -9.33
C VAL A 18 12.30 1.74 -7.86
N ALA A 19 13.45 2.30 -7.52
CA ALA A 19 13.80 2.64 -6.14
C ALA A 19 12.83 3.69 -5.58
N ASP A 20 12.47 4.70 -6.37
CA ASP A 20 11.51 5.72 -5.96
C ASP A 20 10.12 5.11 -5.76
N ALA A 21 9.72 4.19 -6.63
CA ALA A 21 8.44 3.49 -6.50
C ALA A 21 8.39 2.69 -5.20
N HIS A 22 9.47 1.99 -4.84
CA HIS A 22 9.55 1.27 -3.58
C HIS A 22 9.46 2.20 -2.38
N LYS A 23 10.17 3.32 -2.40
CA LYS A 23 10.08 4.33 -1.33
C LYS A 23 8.68 4.89 -1.20
N ASN A 24 8.02 5.15 -2.32
CA ASN A 24 6.65 5.65 -2.32
C ASN A 24 5.68 4.62 -1.76
N MET A 25 5.89 3.33 -2.06
CA MET A 25 5.10 2.26 -1.47
C MET A 25 5.28 2.16 0.03
N GLU A 26 6.51 2.34 0.53
CA GLU A 26 6.78 2.35 1.96
C GLU A 26 6.09 3.51 2.68
N ARG A 27 5.96 4.65 2.01
CA ARG A 27 5.29 5.84 2.55
C ARG A 27 3.78 5.78 2.43
N LEU A 28 3.27 4.91 1.57
CA LEU A 28 1.86 4.76 1.33
C LEU A 28 1.18 4.22 2.57
N GLU A 29 0.01 4.77 2.87
CA GLU A 29 -0.79 4.32 4.00
C GLU A 29 -2.23 4.12 3.55
N GLY A 30 -2.88 3.11 4.14
CA GLY A 30 -4.30 2.89 3.99
C GLY A 30 -4.96 2.94 5.36
N GLU A 31 -5.96 3.81 5.51
CA GLU A 31 -6.74 3.87 6.72
C GLU A 31 -8.04 3.12 6.54
N GLY A 32 -8.28 2.14 7.41
CA GLY A 32 -9.52 1.39 7.46
C GLY A 32 -10.28 1.69 8.72
N GLN A 33 -11.59 1.54 8.66
CA GLN A 33 -12.44 1.77 9.82
C GLN A 33 -13.62 0.80 9.82
N SER A 34 -14.18 0.62 11.00
CA SER A 34 -15.39 -0.19 11.20
C SER A 34 -16.20 0.39 12.35
N GLY A 35 -17.45 -0.05 12.46
CA GLY A 35 -18.34 0.42 13.52
C GLY A 35 -18.55 1.93 13.48
N ALA A 36 -18.71 2.50 12.28
CA ALA A 36 -18.89 3.95 12.10
C ALA A 36 -17.73 4.77 12.69
N GLY A 37 -16.50 4.25 12.58
CA GLY A 37 -15.30 4.93 13.05
C GLY A 37 -14.90 4.59 14.49
N LEU A 38 -15.58 3.65 15.12
CA LEU A 38 -15.22 3.23 16.48
C LEU A 38 -13.87 2.53 16.53
N VAL A 39 -13.50 1.82 15.45
CA VAL A 39 -12.17 1.23 15.29
C VAL A 39 -11.56 1.74 13.98
N LYS A 40 -10.34 2.25 14.08
CA LYS A 40 -9.58 2.73 12.92
C LYS A 40 -8.21 2.06 12.92
N ILE A 41 -7.78 1.63 11.75
CA ILE A 41 -6.48 0.99 11.57
C ILE A 41 -5.75 1.67 10.42
N VAL A 42 -4.46 1.93 10.61
CA VAL A 42 -3.60 2.48 9.56
C VAL A 42 -2.55 1.42 9.23
N LEU A 43 -2.53 0.98 7.98
CA LEU A 43 -1.54 0.06 7.45
C LEU A 43 -0.60 0.80 6.51
N GLY A 44 0.68 0.43 6.54
CA GLY A 44 1.62 0.90 5.55
C GLY A 44 1.52 0.10 4.25
N GLY A 45 2.09 0.64 3.18
CA GLY A 45 2.18 -0.05 1.89
C GLY A 45 3.01 -1.33 1.95
N ASP A 46 3.84 -1.47 2.98
CA ASP A 46 4.62 -2.67 3.28
C ASP A 46 3.82 -3.73 4.08
N GLY A 47 2.56 -3.45 4.37
CA GLY A 47 1.69 -4.34 5.15
C GLY A 47 1.86 -4.24 6.64
N LYS A 48 2.71 -3.35 7.14
CA LYS A 48 2.92 -3.20 8.57
C LYS A 48 1.84 -2.34 9.20
N LEU A 49 1.39 -2.75 10.38
CA LEU A 49 0.44 -1.96 11.16
C LEU A 49 1.15 -0.73 11.73
N ARG A 50 0.67 0.44 11.38
CA ARG A 50 1.27 1.71 11.83
C ARG A 50 0.49 2.38 12.92
N GLY A 51 -0.79 2.10 13.02
CA GLY A 51 -1.62 2.68 14.05
C GLY A 51 -2.94 1.96 14.21
N ILE A 52 -3.46 2.01 15.42
CA ILE A 52 -4.78 1.51 15.73
C ILE A 52 -5.42 2.47 16.72
N SER A 53 -6.68 2.81 16.50
CA SER A 53 -7.46 3.66 17.38
C SER A 53 -8.77 2.96 17.71
N ILE A 54 -9.06 2.81 18.98
CA ILE A 54 -10.25 2.13 19.48
C ILE A 54 -11.00 3.10 20.37
N ASP A 55 -12.29 3.28 20.10
CA ASP A 55 -13.13 4.12 20.93
C ASP A 55 -13.25 3.54 22.35
N PRO A 56 -13.14 4.36 23.40
CA PRO A 56 -13.24 3.87 24.77
C PRO A 56 -14.53 3.12 25.09
N SER A 57 -15.61 3.39 24.37
CA SER A 57 -16.88 2.70 24.56
C SER A 57 -16.78 1.19 24.32
N LEU A 58 -15.79 0.74 23.54
CA LEU A 58 -15.54 -0.68 23.27
C LEU A 58 -14.61 -1.33 24.29
N MET A 59 -13.98 -0.54 25.13
CA MET A 59 -13.00 -1.01 26.12
C MET A 59 -13.66 -1.33 27.45
N VAL A 60 -14.80 -1.98 27.39
CA VAL A 60 -15.59 -2.35 28.57
C VAL A 60 -15.79 -3.85 28.60
N GLU A 61 -16.04 -4.38 29.81
CA GLU A 61 -16.27 -5.79 30.00
C GLU A 61 -17.50 -6.26 29.22
N GLY A 62 -17.39 -7.40 28.56
CA GLY A 62 -18.47 -7.97 27.77
C GLY A 62 -18.46 -7.58 26.30
N GLU A 63 -17.65 -6.62 25.89
CA GLU A 63 -17.58 -6.14 24.50
C GLU A 63 -16.42 -6.77 23.69
N GLY A 64 -15.71 -7.74 24.27
CA GLY A 64 -14.52 -8.31 23.64
C GLY A 64 -14.75 -8.92 22.26
N GLU A 65 -15.82 -9.68 22.08
CA GLU A 65 -16.11 -10.31 20.78
C GLU A 65 -16.46 -9.26 19.73
N ILE A 66 -17.23 -8.26 20.12
CA ILE A 66 -17.59 -7.16 19.22
C ILE A 66 -16.31 -6.42 18.79
N LEU A 67 -15.42 -6.15 19.75
CA LEU A 67 -14.15 -5.48 19.48
C LEU A 67 -13.29 -6.29 18.52
N GLU A 68 -13.18 -7.60 18.73
CA GLU A 68 -12.41 -8.48 17.84
C GLU A 68 -12.94 -8.41 16.41
N ASP A 69 -14.25 -8.49 16.23
CA ASP A 69 -14.86 -8.44 14.91
C ASP A 69 -14.66 -7.07 14.25
N LEU A 70 -14.76 -6.01 15.01
CA LEU A 70 -14.55 -4.65 14.49
C LEU A 70 -13.09 -4.44 14.09
N ILE A 71 -12.14 -4.99 14.85
CA ILE A 71 -10.71 -4.91 14.49
C ILE A 71 -10.46 -5.66 13.18
N LYS A 72 -11.01 -6.85 13.02
CA LYS A 72 -10.88 -7.61 11.77
C LYS A 72 -11.44 -6.84 10.59
N ALA A 73 -12.62 -6.26 10.73
CA ALA A 73 -13.26 -5.49 9.69
C ALA A 73 -12.46 -4.24 9.31
N ALA A 74 -11.96 -3.52 10.30
CA ALA A 74 -11.14 -2.32 10.07
C ALA A 74 -9.82 -2.68 9.39
N PHE A 75 -9.20 -3.79 9.79
CA PHE A 75 -7.98 -4.28 9.17
C PHE A 75 -8.20 -4.64 7.69
N GLU A 76 -9.25 -5.37 7.38
CA GLU A 76 -9.58 -5.73 6.01
C GLU A 76 -9.87 -4.49 5.15
N ASP A 77 -10.54 -3.50 5.71
CA ASP A 77 -10.80 -2.23 5.02
C ASP A 77 -9.49 -1.51 4.72
N ALA A 78 -8.59 -1.43 5.69
CA ALA A 78 -7.27 -0.82 5.52
C ALA A 78 -6.44 -1.57 4.47
N ARG A 79 -6.43 -2.89 4.53
CA ARG A 79 -5.70 -3.75 3.59
C ARG A 79 -6.20 -3.52 2.16
N LYS A 80 -7.50 -3.45 1.98
CA LYS A 80 -8.13 -3.21 0.69
C LYS A 80 -7.69 -1.86 0.11
N LYS A 81 -7.68 -0.82 0.93
CA LYS A 81 -7.25 0.51 0.52
C LYS A 81 -5.78 0.56 0.15
N VAL A 82 -4.92 -0.16 0.88
CA VAL A 82 -3.51 -0.29 0.55
C VAL A 82 -3.34 -1.00 -0.80
N GLU A 83 -4.06 -2.09 -1.02
CA GLU A 83 -3.99 -2.81 -2.29
C GLU A 83 -4.43 -1.95 -3.47
N GLU A 84 -5.51 -1.20 -3.32
CA GLU A 84 -6.01 -0.28 -4.35
C GLU A 84 -4.98 0.81 -4.66
N ALA A 85 -4.37 1.36 -3.64
CA ALA A 85 -3.33 2.39 -3.80
C ALA A 85 -2.08 1.83 -4.46
N ARG A 86 -1.66 0.62 -4.09
CA ARG A 86 -0.53 -0.07 -4.71
C ARG A 86 -0.81 -0.37 -6.18
N ALA A 87 -2.00 -0.84 -6.50
CA ALA A 87 -2.41 -1.11 -7.87
C ALA A 87 -2.38 0.17 -8.72
N GLY A 88 -2.82 1.29 -8.15
CA GLY A 88 -2.74 2.59 -8.81
C GLY A 88 -1.31 3.01 -9.10
N MET A 89 -0.41 2.82 -8.14
CA MET A 89 1.01 3.14 -8.33
C MET A 89 1.67 2.25 -9.37
N GLU A 90 1.38 0.96 -9.37
CA GLU A 90 1.88 0.03 -10.38
C GLU A 90 1.39 0.42 -11.77
N LYS A 91 0.14 0.79 -11.90
CA LYS A 91 -0.44 1.25 -13.16
C LYS A 91 0.25 2.50 -13.68
N ASP A 92 0.50 3.47 -12.80
CA ASP A 92 1.19 4.70 -13.15
C ASP A 92 2.64 4.40 -13.59
N LEU A 93 3.33 3.52 -12.89
CA LEU A 93 4.68 3.12 -13.24
C LEU A 93 4.72 2.43 -14.60
N MET A 94 3.80 1.50 -14.86
CA MET A 94 3.71 0.79 -16.13
C MET A 94 3.31 1.73 -17.27
N GLY A 95 2.43 2.68 -17.01
CA GLY A 95 2.03 3.68 -18.01
C GLY A 95 3.14 4.59 -18.45
N GLY A 96 4.18 4.79 -17.60
CA GLY A 96 5.33 5.59 -17.92
C GLY A 96 6.47 4.84 -18.63
N LEU A 97 6.32 3.53 -18.85
CA LEU A 97 7.33 2.69 -19.46
C LEU A 97 6.81 2.09 -20.77
N PRO A 98 7.64 2.06 -21.83
CA PRO A 98 7.25 1.46 -23.11
C PRO A 98 7.31 -0.06 -23.05
N LEU A 99 6.43 -0.67 -22.29
CA LEU A 99 6.38 -2.11 -22.09
C LEU A 99 5.48 -2.78 -23.14
N PRO A 100 5.85 -3.98 -23.60
CA PRO A 100 5.00 -4.74 -24.52
C PRO A 100 3.71 -5.21 -23.81
N PRO A 101 2.63 -5.43 -24.56
CA PRO A 101 1.39 -5.94 -23.99
C PRO A 101 1.62 -7.26 -23.27
N GLY A 102 1.04 -7.40 -22.10
CA GLY A 102 1.17 -8.62 -21.29
C GLY A 102 2.42 -8.69 -20.44
N PHE A 103 3.30 -7.70 -20.51
CA PHE A 103 4.49 -7.64 -19.66
C PHE A 103 4.08 -7.37 -18.21
N LYS A 104 4.64 -8.15 -17.29
CA LYS A 104 4.42 -7.94 -15.85
C LYS A 104 5.75 -7.65 -15.18
N LEU A 105 5.76 -6.60 -14.36
CA LEU A 105 6.93 -6.27 -13.56
C LEU A 105 7.03 -7.22 -12.36
N PRO A 106 8.27 -7.60 -11.94
CA PRO A 106 8.48 -8.56 -10.85
C PRO A 106 8.35 -7.94 -9.46
N PHE A 107 7.34 -7.11 -9.27
CA PHE A 107 7.08 -6.52 -7.94
C PHE A 107 5.63 -6.20 -7.71
#